data_9ec6d2eb0356a8ba955f56cd865a6477
#
_entry.id   9ec6d2eb0356a8ba955f56cd865a6477
#
_cell.length_a   1.000
_cell.length_b   1.000
_cell.length_c   1.000
_cell.angle_alpha   90.00
_cell.angle_beta   90.00
_cell.angle_gamma   90.00
#
_symmetry.space_group_name_H-M   'P 1'
#
loop_
_entity.id
_entity.type
_entity.pdbx_description
1 polymer ?
#
loop_
_entity_poly.entity_id
_entity_poly.type
_entity_poly.pdbx_seq_one_letter_code
_entity_poly.pdbx_strand_id
1 'polypeptide(L)'
;PAGHAACWREGLGHLDRVGRRLTVQTMIAYAYAHFRSLRFSMAEPMDTRDEAVFQRLVLPIWEFLARADAPVPSDVIFVFGSQDLAVPRRAAELYHAGHAPSVLVTGRFGPMTAEVFERSEALVFKDELVRRGVSEDAITTEVEAGNTLENVRFGMAALRAVGQRPRSALLVAKPFVMRRCLATFACQYPNVAARGCPPAGSAAARRDRHRDAFGARMVAELQRLETYAASGDIAQQLVPPPVWTAARCLKAWIDDGAPSGGAR
;
A
#
# COMPACT_ATOMS: atom_id res chain seq x y z
N PRO A 1 -16.18 27.53 15.83
CA PRO A 1 -15.07 27.03 15.06
C PRO A 1 -15.50 25.91 14.12
N ALA A 2 -16.34 26.22 13.17
CA ALA A 2 -16.76 25.32 12.10
C ALA A 2 -16.43 26.01 10.78
N GLY A 3 -15.18 26.00 10.35
CA GLY A 3 -14.76 26.78 9.19
C GLY A 3 -13.61 26.22 8.37
N HIS A 4 -12.98 25.13 8.78
CA HIS A 4 -11.77 24.64 8.08
C HIS A 4 -11.93 23.35 7.26
N ALA A 5 -13.08 22.70 7.31
CA ALA A 5 -13.33 21.44 6.55
C ALA A 5 -13.82 21.68 5.10
N ALA A 6 -14.24 22.89 4.73
CA ALA A 6 -14.80 23.18 3.41
C ALA A 6 -13.76 23.55 2.34
N CYS A 7 -12.51 23.82 2.71
CA CYS A 7 -11.51 24.40 1.80
C CYS A 7 -10.82 23.40 0.85
N TRP A 8 -11.12 22.10 0.94
CA TRP A 8 -10.43 21.06 0.19
C TRP A 8 -11.26 20.36 -0.89
N ARG A 9 -12.51 20.79 -1.10
CA ARG A 9 -13.41 20.09 -2.05
C ARG A 9 -13.48 20.70 -3.44
N GLU A 10 -12.96 21.91 -3.64
CA GLU A 10 -12.98 22.55 -4.96
C GLU A 10 -11.56 22.81 -5.43
N GLY A 11 -11.14 22.08 -6.42
CA GLY A 11 -9.90 22.29 -7.13
C GLY A 11 -9.95 23.61 -7.90
N LEU A 12 -8.83 24.37 -7.91
CA LEU A 12 -8.53 25.52 -8.73
C LEU A 12 -9.13 26.86 -8.25
N GLY A 13 -8.36 27.56 -7.43
CA GLY A 13 -8.56 29.00 -7.22
C GLY A 13 -8.50 29.51 -5.81
N HIS A 14 -7.44 29.19 -5.06
CA HIS A 14 -7.21 29.88 -3.78
C HIS A 14 -6.60 31.25 -4.02
N LEU A 15 -7.31 32.26 -3.57
CA LEU A 15 -6.86 33.64 -3.52
C LEU A 15 -6.36 33.99 -2.10
N ASP A 16 -5.30 34.81 -1.99
CA ASP A 16 -4.87 35.35 -0.72
C ASP A 16 -5.93 36.35 -0.18
N ARG A 17 -5.73 36.89 1.05
CA ARG A 17 -6.64 37.87 1.65
C ARG A 17 -6.82 39.17 0.83
N VAL A 18 -6.11 39.31 -0.28
CA VAL A 18 -6.12 40.49 -1.17
C VAL A 18 -6.56 40.10 -2.59
N GLY A 19 -7.03 38.85 -2.83
CA GLY A 19 -7.63 38.43 -4.10
C GLY A 19 -6.65 38.02 -5.20
N ARG A 20 -5.39 37.68 -4.87
CA ARG A 20 -4.39 37.22 -5.86
C ARG A 20 -4.28 35.69 -5.89
N ARG A 21 -4.17 35.10 -7.07
CA ARG A 21 -3.89 33.66 -7.24
C ARG A 21 -2.53 33.33 -6.64
N LEU A 22 -2.54 32.41 -5.69
CA LEU A 22 -1.31 31.89 -5.10
C LEU A 22 -0.62 30.93 -6.08
N THR A 23 0.66 31.16 -6.33
CA THR A 23 1.48 30.20 -7.08
C THR A 23 1.75 28.95 -6.22
N VAL A 24 2.05 27.83 -6.87
CA VAL A 24 2.41 26.57 -6.19
C VAL A 24 3.53 26.78 -5.16
N GLN A 25 4.49 27.66 -5.45
CA GLN A 25 5.57 28.03 -4.53
C GLN A 25 5.08 28.80 -3.29
N THR A 26 4.09 29.70 -3.46
CA THR A 26 3.48 30.43 -2.33
C THR A 26 2.62 29.52 -1.47
N MET A 27 1.96 28.52 -2.06
CA MET A 27 1.21 27.50 -1.31
C MET A 27 2.14 26.58 -0.51
N ILE A 28 3.30 26.23 -1.07
CA ILE A 28 4.35 25.47 -0.37
C ILE A 28 4.94 26.29 0.78
N ALA A 29 5.23 27.57 0.55
CA ALA A 29 5.74 28.49 1.57
C ALA A 29 4.70 28.77 2.68
N TYR A 30 3.41 28.87 2.32
CA TYR A 30 2.32 29.05 3.29
C TYR A 30 2.09 27.78 4.13
N ALA A 31 2.14 26.60 3.51
CA ALA A 31 2.13 25.33 4.22
C ALA A 31 3.34 25.18 5.16
N TYR A 32 4.52 25.60 4.71
CA TYR A 32 5.75 25.56 5.51
C TYR A 32 5.77 26.60 6.64
N ALA A 33 5.28 27.82 6.41
CA ALA A 33 5.16 28.88 7.42
C ALA A 33 4.09 28.53 8.46
N HIS A 34 2.96 27.95 8.03
CA HIS A 34 1.92 27.47 8.94
C HIS A 34 2.37 26.27 9.78
N PHE A 35 3.21 25.42 9.19
CA PHE A 35 3.86 24.30 9.88
C PHE A 35 4.86 24.79 10.95
N ARG A 36 5.62 25.88 10.69
CA ARG A 36 6.54 26.48 11.66
C ARG A 36 5.83 27.24 12.80
N SER A 37 4.70 27.89 12.52
CA SER A 37 3.94 28.60 13.55
C SER A 37 3.22 27.68 14.53
N LEU A 38 3.01 26.41 14.17
CA LEU A 38 2.45 25.37 15.07
C LEU A 38 3.48 24.80 16.08
N ARG A 39 4.77 25.18 15.96
CA ARG A 39 5.84 24.74 16.89
C ARG A 39 5.94 25.54 18.20
N PHE A 40 5.15 26.58 18.40
CA PHE A 40 5.25 27.42 19.61
C PHE A 40 3.95 27.42 20.42
N SER A 41 3.76 26.37 21.20
CA SER A 41 3.07 26.44 22.49
C SER A 41 3.48 25.24 23.33
N MET A 42 4.38 25.48 24.27
CA MET A 42 4.86 24.52 25.28
C MET A 42 3.75 24.30 26.29
N ALA A 43 3.13 23.15 26.30
CA ALA A 43 2.47 22.46 27.42
C ALA A 43 1.22 21.66 27.03
N GLU A 44 1.34 20.71 26.08
CA GLU A 44 0.37 19.60 25.95
C GLU A 44 1.13 18.31 25.62
N PRO A 45 0.62 17.14 26.01
CA PRO A 45 1.33 15.89 25.76
C PRO A 45 1.64 15.78 24.25
N MET A 46 2.91 15.69 23.93
CA MET A 46 3.51 15.72 22.57
C MET A 46 2.87 14.71 21.60
N ASP A 47 2.14 13.74 22.11
CA ASP A 47 1.67 12.56 21.39
C ASP A 47 0.43 12.80 20.49
N THR A 48 -0.55 13.59 20.92
CA THR A 48 -1.81 13.74 20.16
C THR A 48 -1.72 14.70 18.99
N ARG A 49 -0.91 15.75 19.08
CA ARG A 49 -0.68 16.69 17.95
C ARG A 49 0.16 16.08 16.86
N ASP A 50 1.18 15.33 17.23
CA ASP A 50 2.06 14.61 16.32
C ASP A 50 1.29 13.53 15.57
N GLU A 51 0.38 12.82 16.22
CA GLU A 51 -0.47 11.84 15.58
C GLU A 51 -1.42 12.48 14.55
N ALA A 52 -2.07 13.57 14.89
CA ALA A 52 -2.97 14.28 13.97
C ALA A 52 -2.24 14.82 12.73
N VAL A 53 -1.00 15.29 12.89
CA VAL A 53 -0.14 15.73 11.77
C VAL A 53 0.24 14.53 10.92
N PHE A 54 0.71 13.46 11.52
CA PHE A 54 1.07 12.23 10.82
C PHE A 54 -0.11 11.69 10.00
N GLN A 55 -1.30 11.55 10.61
CA GLN A 55 -2.49 11.05 9.92
C GLN A 55 -2.87 11.92 8.73
N ARG A 56 -2.78 13.24 8.84
CA ARG A 56 -3.05 14.16 7.73
C ARG A 56 -2.06 14.03 6.59
N LEU A 57 -0.80 13.73 6.88
CA LEU A 57 0.25 13.57 5.86
C LEU A 57 0.21 12.18 5.22
N VAL A 58 -0.07 11.14 5.99
CA VAL A 58 -0.07 9.76 5.47
C VAL A 58 -1.34 9.41 4.69
N LEU A 59 -2.48 10.02 5.03
CA LEU A 59 -3.78 9.67 4.47
C LEU A 59 -3.86 9.81 2.93
N PRO A 60 -3.43 10.93 2.31
CA PRO A 60 -3.46 11.06 0.84
C PRO A 60 -2.61 9.99 0.14
N ILE A 61 -1.48 9.61 0.76
CA ILE A 61 -0.60 8.56 0.21
C ILE A 61 -1.28 7.21 0.33
N TRP A 62 -1.85 6.91 1.49
CA TRP A 62 -2.60 5.68 1.72
C TRP A 62 -3.77 5.52 0.75
N GLU A 63 -4.62 6.53 0.60
CA GLU A 63 -5.77 6.51 -0.30
C GLU A 63 -5.36 6.29 -1.75
N PHE A 64 -4.22 6.85 -2.15
CA PHE A 64 -3.67 6.61 -3.47
C PHE A 64 -3.17 5.17 -3.64
N LEU A 65 -2.45 4.62 -2.66
CA LEU A 65 -1.82 3.30 -2.74
C LEU A 65 -2.81 2.15 -2.50
N ALA A 66 -3.73 2.31 -1.56
CA ALA A 66 -4.65 1.26 -1.09
C ALA A 66 -5.87 1.11 -2.02
N ARG A 67 -5.60 0.66 -3.25
CA ARG A 67 -6.65 0.34 -4.22
C ARG A 67 -7.47 -0.86 -3.74
N ALA A 68 -8.80 -0.69 -3.74
CA ALA A 68 -9.74 -1.76 -3.46
C ALA A 68 -10.87 -1.72 -4.48
N ASP A 69 -11.12 -2.84 -5.13
CA ASP A 69 -12.21 -3.05 -6.06
C ASP A 69 -13.26 -3.96 -5.43
N ALA A 70 -14.50 -3.86 -5.87
CA ALA A 70 -15.52 -4.85 -5.53
C ALA A 70 -15.13 -6.21 -6.13
N PRO A 71 -15.17 -7.31 -5.35
CA PRO A 71 -14.88 -8.63 -5.89
C PRO A 71 -15.96 -9.03 -6.90
N VAL A 72 -15.53 -9.70 -7.96
CA VAL A 72 -16.40 -10.27 -8.99
C VAL A 72 -15.99 -11.73 -9.23
N PRO A 73 -16.86 -12.59 -9.80
CA PRO A 73 -16.47 -13.94 -10.21
C PRO A 73 -15.20 -13.89 -11.09
N SER A 74 -14.19 -14.67 -10.72
CA SER A 74 -12.87 -14.68 -11.35
C SER A 74 -12.32 -16.10 -11.40
N ASP A 75 -11.30 -16.33 -12.20
CA ASP A 75 -10.73 -17.67 -12.38
C ASP A 75 -9.84 -18.09 -11.21
N VAL A 76 -9.19 -17.14 -10.55
CA VAL A 76 -8.26 -17.40 -9.45
C VAL A 76 -8.20 -16.26 -8.43
N ILE A 77 -7.99 -16.58 -7.16
CA ILE A 77 -7.54 -15.65 -6.13
C ILE A 77 -6.02 -15.72 -6.08
N PHE A 78 -5.35 -14.64 -6.45
CA PHE A 78 -3.90 -14.53 -6.50
C PHE A 78 -3.39 -13.80 -5.26
N VAL A 79 -2.67 -14.52 -4.39
CA VAL A 79 -2.24 -14.03 -3.07
C VAL A 79 -0.75 -13.75 -3.07
N PHE A 80 -0.39 -12.51 -2.79
CA PHE A 80 1.01 -12.07 -2.65
C PHE A 80 1.51 -12.32 -1.23
N GLY A 81 2.67 -12.94 -1.12
CA GLY A 81 3.32 -13.22 0.15
C GLY A 81 3.58 -11.97 1.00
N SER A 82 3.50 -12.14 2.29
CA SER A 82 3.85 -11.14 3.32
C SER A 82 3.81 -11.75 4.73
N GLN A 83 4.27 -10.99 5.73
CA GLN A 83 4.15 -11.38 7.15
C GLN A 83 2.73 -11.21 7.73
N ASP A 84 1.77 -10.64 6.98
CA ASP A 84 0.46 -10.26 7.50
C ASP A 84 -0.59 -11.34 7.19
N LEU A 85 -0.99 -12.09 8.20
CA LEU A 85 -2.00 -13.15 8.08
C LEU A 85 -3.41 -12.63 7.74
N ALA A 86 -3.67 -11.33 7.79
CA ALA A 86 -4.91 -10.77 7.26
C ALA A 86 -5.04 -11.02 5.74
N VAL A 87 -3.91 -11.15 5.03
CA VAL A 87 -3.87 -11.40 3.58
C VAL A 87 -4.46 -12.77 3.23
N PRO A 88 -3.94 -13.93 3.72
CA PRO A 88 -4.56 -15.22 3.42
C PRO A 88 -5.96 -15.38 4.02
N ARG A 89 -6.28 -14.69 5.12
CA ARG A 89 -7.64 -14.64 5.69
C ARG A 89 -8.63 -14.03 4.70
N ARG A 90 -8.24 -12.91 4.09
CA ARG A 90 -9.05 -12.26 3.06
C ARG A 90 -9.24 -13.17 1.84
N ALA A 91 -8.22 -13.90 1.43
CA ALA A 91 -8.31 -14.86 0.34
C ALA A 91 -9.31 -16.00 0.66
N ALA A 92 -9.28 -16.52 1.89
CA ALA A 92 -10.26 -17.52 2.34
C ALA A 92 -11.71 -17.00 2.31
N GLU A 93 -11.93 -15.74 2.74
CA GLU A 93 -13.26 -15.11 2.65
C GLU A 93 -13.77 -15.05 1.21
N LEU A 94 -12.90 -14.64 0.26
CA LEU A 94 -13.24 -14.57 -1.15
C LEU A 94 -13.55 -15.95 -1.75
N TYR A 95 -12.77 -16.98 -1.35
CA TYR A 95 -12.97 -18.35 -1.78
C TYR A 95 -14.31 -18.88 -1.28
N HIS A 96 -14.63 -18.74 0.01
CA HIS A 96 -15.91 -19.20 0.59
C HIS A 96 -17.12 -18.41 0.08
N ALA A 97 -16.93 -17.17 -0.32
CA ALA A 97 -17.96 -16.39 -1.01
C ALA A 97 -18.18 -16.83 -2.47
N GLY A 98 -17.42 -17.82 -2.97
CA GLY A 98 -17.55 -18.37 -4.31
C GLY A 98 -17.03 -17.46 -5.42
N HIS A 99 -16.14 -16.48 -5.09
CA HIS A 99 -15.63 -15.55 -6.09
C HIS A 99 -14.58 -16.19 -7.03
N ALA A 100 -13.91 -17.28 -6.63
CA ALA A 100 -13.06 -18.04 -7.53
C ALA A 100 -12.93 -19.50 -7.05
N PRO A 101 -12.73 -20.48 -7.98
CA PRO A 101 -12.63 -21.89 -7.64
C PRO A 101 -11.25 -22.29 -7.08
N SER A 102 -10.23 -21.47 -7.26
CA SER A 102 -8.85 -21.78 -6.86
C SER A 102 -8.12 -20.58 -6.25
N VAL A 103 -7.11 -20.88 -5.46
CA VAL A 103 -6.24 -19.90 -4.80
C VAL A 103 -4.79 -20.20 -5.16
N LEU A 104 -4.05 -19.22 -5.63
CA LEU A 104 -2.59 -19.28 -5.73
C LEU A 104 -1.98 -18.46 -4.59
N VAL A 105 -1.04 -19.04 -3.86
CA VAL A 105 -0.20 -18.34 -2.88
C VAL A 105 1.24 -18.26 -3.38
N THR A 106 1.86 -17.08 -3.26
CA THR A 106 3.22 -16.83 -3.75
C THR A 106 4.10 -16.25 -2.66
N GLY A 107 5.41 -16.45 -2.78
CA GLY A 107 6.42 -15.78 -1.99
C GLY A 107 7.31 -16.70 -1.17
N ARG A 108 8.64 -16.46 -1.27
CA ARG A 108 9.68 -17.15 -0.49
C ARG A 108 9.80 -16.54 0.89
N PHE A 109 10.88 -15.76 1.10
CA PHE A 109 11.14 -14.92 2.27
C PHE A 109 11.34 -13.49 1.78
N GLY A 110 10.57 -12.56 2.29
CA GLY A 110 10.84 -11.14 2.10
C GLY A 110 11.91 -10.64 3.07
N PRO A 111 12.47 -9.43 2.86
CA PRO A 111 13.45 -8.83 3.77
C PRO A 111 12.96 -8.67 5.22
N MET A 112 11.67 -8.82 5.44
CA MET A 112 11.00 -8.64 6.74
C MET A 112 10.41 -9.93 7.31
N THR A 113 10.56 -11.05 6.62
CA THR A 113 9.92 -12.32 7.00
C THR A 113 10.91 -13.40 7.33
N ALA A 114 12.18 -13.25 6.92
CA ALA A 114 13.24 -14.21 7.22
C ALA A 114 13.49 -14.39 8.73
N GLU A 115 13.18 -13.39 9.55
CA GLU A 115 13.27 -13.46 11.02
C GLU A 115 11.93 -13.82 11.70
N VAL A 116 10.82 -13.85 10.94
CA VAL A 116 9.46 -14.05 11.47
C VAL A 116 8.96 -15.45 11.18
N PHE A 117 9.31 -16.01 10.01
CA PHE A 117 8.86 -17.31 9.58
C PHE A 117 10.04 -18.27 9.36
N GLU A 118 9.93 -19.49 9.87
CA GLU A 118 10.88 -20.59 9.60
C GLU A 118 10.70 -21.19 8.20
N ARG A 119 9.58 -20.90 7.54
CA ARG A 119 9.18 -21.41 6.22
C ARG A 119 8.78 -20.26 5.29
N SER A 120 8.77 -20.52 3.98
CA SER A 120 8.35 -19.51 2.99
C SER A 120 6.97 -18.92 3.29
N GLU A 121 6.77 -17.65 2.95
CA GLU A 121 5.49 -16.93 3.12
C GLU A 121 4.33 -17.72 2.50
N ALA A 122 4.54 -18.28 1.31
CA ALA A 122 3.54 -19.06 0.61
C ALA A 122 3.11 -20.32 1.38
N LEU A 123 4.03 -21.02 2.04
CA LEU A 123 3.69 -22.20 2.85
C LEU A 123 2.93 -21.81 4.12
N VAL A 124 3.34 -20.74 4.80
CA VAL A 124 2.60 -20.21 5.95
C VAL A 124 1.19 -19.78 5.54
N PHE A 125 1.04 -19.18 4.38
CA PHE A 125 -0.27 -18.77 3.86
C PHE A 125 -1.13 -19.96 3.45
N LYS A 126 -0.54 -21.00 2.86
CA LYS A 126 -1.24 -22.25 2.57
C LYS A 126 -1.80 -22.87 3.85
N ASP A 127 -0.98 -22.97 4.90
CA ASP A 127 -1.41 -23.53 6.20
C ASP A 127 -2.58 -22.71 6.80
N GLU A 128 -2.54 -21.37 6.70
CA GLU A 128 -3.64 -20.52 7.18
C GLU A 128 -4.91 -20.69 6.35
N LEU A 129 -4.81 -20.87 5.03
CA LEU A 129 -5.95 -21.12 4.14
C LEU A 129 -6.61 -22.47 4.47
N VAL A 130 -5.82 -23.53 4.60
CA VAL A 130 -6.31 -24.87 4.97
C VAL A 130 -6.97 -24.85 6.35
N ARG A 131 -6.35 -24.18 7.33
CA ARG A 131 -6.92 -23.99 8.67
C ARG A 131 -8.27 -23.26 8.62
N ARG A 132 -8.50 -22.45 7.60
CA ARG A 132 -9.76 -21.74 7.35
C ARG A 132 -10.73 -22.50 6.44
N GLY A 133 -10.45 -23.77 6.15
CA GLY A 133 -11.36 -24.63 5.40
C GLY A 133 -11.28 -24.47 3.88
N VAL A 134 -10.27 -23.80 3.34
CA VAL A 134 -10.00 -23.85 1.90
C VAL A 134 -9.45 -25.24 1.56
N SER A 135 -10.05 -25.90 0.55
CA SER A 135 -9.58 -27.21 0.11
C SER A 135 -8.13 -27.16 -0.33
N GLU A 136 -7.31 -28.10 0.13
CA GLU A 136 -5.90 -28.17 -0.24
C GLU A 136 -5.72 -28.34 -1.75
N ASP A 137 -6.58 -29.10 -2.41
CA ASP A 137 -6.60 -29.30 -3.87
C ASP A 137 -6.92 -28.02 -4.65
N ALA A 138 -7.55 -27.03 -4.01
CA ALA A 138 -7.81 -25.73 -4.61
C ALA A 138 -6.62 -24.75 -4.50
N ILE A 139 -5.55 -25.13 -3.77
CA ILE A 139 -4.43 -24.23 -3.47
C ILE A 139 -3.21 -24.60 -4.31
N THR A 140 -2.80 -23.73 -5.20
CA THR A 140 -1.49 -23.78 -5.86
C THR A 140 -0.48 -22.96 -5.06
N THR A 141 0.75 -23.46 -4.90
CA THR A 141 1.79 -22.80 -4.09
C THR A 141 3.03 -22.53 -4.93
N GLU A 142 3.56 -21.30 -4.83
CA GLU A 142 4.80 -20.85 -5.43
C GLU A 142 5.72 -20.33 -4.32
N VAL A 143 6.95 -20.84 -4.18
CA VAL A 143 7.80 -20.64 -2.98
C VAL A 143 9.13 -19.93 -3.26
N GLU A 144 9.39 -19.52 -4.51
CA GLU A 144 10.70 -18.98 -4.91
C GLU A 144 10.70 -17.45 -5.06
N ALA A 145 9.52 -16.84 -5.26
CA ALA A 145 9.43 -15.42 -5.53
C ALA A 145 9.88 -14.57 -4.33
N GLY A 146 10.83 -13.67 -4.54
CA GLY A 146 11.36 -12.75 -3.52
C GLY A 146 10.86 -11.31 -3.62
N ASN A 147 10.07 -10.98 -4.65
CA ASN A 147 9.53 -9.65 -4.89
C ASN A 147 8.23 -9.69 -5.71
N THR A 148 7.54 -8.54 -5.84
CA THR A 148 6.22 -8.48 -6.50
C THR A 148 6.27 -8.90 -7.97
N LEU A 149 7.32 -8.56 -8.71
CA LEU A 149 7.48 -8.96 -10.11
C LEU A 149 7.61 -10.47 -10.24
N GLU A 150 8.45 -11.07 -9.42
CA GLU A 150 8.63 -12.52 -9.35
C GLU A 150 7.36 -13.22 -8.89
N ASN A 151 6.66 -12.70 -7.87
CA ASN A 151 5.35 -13.24 -7.47
C ASN A 151 4.41 -13.36 -8.66
N VAL A 152 4.32 -12.33 -9.51
CA VAL A 152 3.45 -12.36 -10.70
C VAL A 152 3.98 -13.36 -11.74
N ARG A 153 5.26 -13.30 -12.09
CA ARG A 153 5.85 -14.16 -13.13
C ARG A 153 5.85 -15.64 -12.74
N PHE A 154 6.35 -15.94 -11.54
CA PHE A 154 6.46 -17.34 -11.06
C PHE A 154 5.11 -17.91 -10.69
N GLY A 155 4.24 -17.09 -10.06
CA GLY A 155 2.88 -17.52 -9.74
C GLY A 155 2.06 -17.85 -10.98
N MET A 156 2.12 -17.04 -12.02
CA MET A 156 1.46 -17.34 -13.29
C MET A 156 2.10 -18.54 -14.02
N ALA A 157 3.39 -18.78 -13.83
CA ALA A 157 4.04 -20.01 -14.32
C ALA A 157 3.58 -21.24 -13.55
N ALA A 158 3.44 -21.17 -12.22
CA ALA A 158 2.94 -22.23 -11.37
C ALA A 158 1.50 -22.63 -11.75
N LEU A 159 0.62 -21.65 -12.00
CA LEU A 159 -0.75 -21.90 -12.47
C LEU A 159 -0.74 -22.63 -13.83
N ARG A 160 0.12 -22.22 -14.76
CA ARG A 160 0.25 -22.89 -16.06
C ARG A 160 0.74 -24.33 -15.92
N ALA A 161 1.65 -24.60 -14.98
CA ALA A 161 2.19 -25.94 -14.74
C ALA A 161 1.11 -26.92 -14.27
N VAL A 162 0.07 -26.43 -13.56
CA VAL A 162 -1.10 -27.23 -13.15
C VAL A 162 -2.27 -27.13 -14.14
N GLY A 163 -2.01 -26.66 -15.36
CA GLY A 163 -3.02 -26.58 -16.44
C GLY A 163 -3.97 -25.39 -16.36
N GLN A 164 -3.80 -24.48 -15.39
CA GLN A 164 -4.66 -23.31 -15.26
C GLN A 164 -4.14 -22.14 -16.13
N ARG A 165 -5.06 -21.46 -16.82
CA ARG A 165 -4.78 -20.30 -17.67
C ARG A 165 -5.80 -19.18 -17.38
N PRO A 166 -5.68 -18.50 -16.23
CA PRO A 166 -6.69 -17.51 -15.83
C PRO A 166 -6.73 -16.32 -16.79
N ARG A 167 -7.95 -15.88 -17.06
CA ARG A 167 -8.24 -14.61 -17.78
C ARG A 167 -8.65 -13.51 -16.81
N SER A 168 -8.98 -13.88 -15.57
CA SER A 168 -9.36 -12.96 -14.50
C SER A 168 -8.75 -13.41 -13.18
N ALA A 169 -8.38 -12.44 -12.33
CA ALA A 169 -7.76 -12.69 -11.04
C ALA A 169 -8.21 -11.67 -9.99
N LEU A 170 -8.52 -12.15 -8.78
CA LEU A 170 -8.66 -11.31 -7.59
C LEU A 170 -7.30 -11.26 -6.89
N LEU A 171 -6.69 -10.10 -6.86
CA LEU A 171 -5.37 -9.90 -6.24
C LEU A 171 -5.56 -9.60 -4.76
N VAL A 172 -4.89 -10.36 -3.89
CA VAL A 172 -4.92 -10.15 -2.44
C VAL A 172 -3.51 -9.87 -1.94
N ALA A 173 -3.30 -8.68 -1.44
CA ALA A 173 -2.04 -8.20 -0.87
C ALA A 173 -2.31 -7.18 0.24
N LYS A 174 -1.28 -6.75 0.98
CA LYS A 174 -1.44 -5.63 1.93
C LYS A 174 -1.99 -4.40 1.19
N PRO A 175 -2.91 -3.64 1.81
CA PRO A 175 -3.58 -2.53 1.13
C PRO A 175 -2.62 -1.55 0.43
N PHE A 176 -1.56 -1.11 1.11
CA PHE A 176 -0.65 -0.09 0.60
C PHE A 176 0.29 -0.53 -0.53
N VAL A 177 0.40 -1.85 -0.82
CA VAL A 177 1.15 -2.36 -1.98
C VAL A 177 0.22 -2.73 -3.15
N MET A 178 -1.09 -2.66 -2.96
CA MET A 178 -2.07 -3.13 -3.94
C MET A 178 -1.96 -2.42 -5.28
N ARG A 179 -1.75 -1.10 -5.29
CA ARG A 179 -1.56 -0.35 -6.54
C ARG A 179 -0.38 -0.90 -7.36
N ARG A 180 0.74 -1.21 -6.71
CA ARG A 180 1.90 -1.80 -7.39
C ARG A 180 1.60 -3.21 -7.88
N CYS A 181 0.91 -4.04 -7.10
CA CYS A 181 0.50 -5.38 -7.55
C CYS A 181 -0.35 -5.31 -8.82
N LEU A 182 -1.35 -4.43 -8.84
CA LEU A 182 -2.19 -4.19 -10.03
C LEU A 182 -1.38 -3.68 -11.22
N ALA A 183 -0.46 -2.73 -10.99
CA ALA A 183 0.39 -2.18 -12.05
C ALA A 183 1.36 -3.23 -12.62
N THR A 184 1.88 -4.14 -11.77
CA THR A 184 2.70 -5.27 -12.20
C THR A 184 1.90 -6.22 -13.07
N PHE A 185 0.69 -6.59 -12.64
CA PHE A 185 -0.20 -7.45 -13.44
C PHE A 185 -0.55 -6.83 -14.78
N ALA A 186 -0.93 -5.56 -14.80
CA ALA A 186 -1.27 -4.85 -16.03
C ALA A 186 -0.12 -4.78 -17.04
N CYS A 187 1.12 -4.71 -16.56
CA CYS A 187 2.32 -4.72 -17.40
C CYS A 187 2.67 -6.13 -17.90
N GLN A 188 2.73 -7.11 -16.99
CA GLN A 188 3.24 -8.45 -17.29
C GLN A 188 2.21 -9.38 -17.94
N TYR A 189 0.92 -9.17 -17.63
CA TYR A 189 -0.21 -9.99 -18.12
C TYR A 189 -1.39 -9.09 -18.50
N PRO A 190 -1.27 -8.24 -19.53
CA PRO A 190 -2.29 -7.24 -19.90
C PRO A 190 -3.63 -7.87 -20.32
N ASN A 191 -3.63 -9.16 -20.67
CA ASN A 191 -4.83 -9.90 -21.07
C ASN A 191 -5.55 -10.57 -19.87
N VAL A 192 -5.06 -10.38 -18.65
CA VAL A 192 -5.71 -10.88 -17.42
C VAL A 192 -6.42 -9.72 -16.73
N ALA A 193 -7.73 -9.84 -16.60
CA ALA A 193 -8.55 -8.85 -15.87
C ALA A 193 -8.27 -8.97 -14.36
N ALA A 194 -7.39 -8.12 -13.82
CA ALA A 194 -7.01 -8.13 -12.42
C ALA A 194 -7.80 -7.10 -11.60
N ARG A 195 -8.29 -7.50 -10.41
CA ARG A 195 -8.97 -6.64 -9.43
C ARG A 195 -8.30 -6.74 -8.08
N GLY A 196 -8.09 -5.60 -7.43
CA GLY A 196 -7.49 -5.54 -6.10
C GLY A 196 -8.52 -5.75 -5.01
N CYS A 197 -8.37 -6.82 -4.23
CA CYS A 197 -9.27 -7.17 -3.13
C CYS A 197 -8.50 -7.32 -1.80
N PRO A 198 -7.82 -6.27 -1.31
CA PRO A 198 -7.03 -6.34 -0.08
C PRO A 198 -7.92 -6.65 1.14
N PRO A 199 -7.33 -7.13 2.26
CA PRO A 199 -8.02 -7.11 3.54
C PRO A 199 -8.39 -5.67 3.94
N ALA A 200 -9.43 -5.52 4.75
CA ALA A 200 -9.78 -4.23 5.32
C ALA A 200 -8.59 -3.65 6.10
N GLY A 201 -8.35 -2.35 5.97
CA GLY A 201 -7.28 -1.67 6.67
C GLY A 201 -7.39 -0.16 6.51
N SER A 202 -6.77 0.57 7.42
CA SER A 202 -6.68 2.02 7.35
C SER A 202 -5.29 2.50 7.78
N ALA A 203 -4.91 3.68 7.35
CA ALA A 203 -3.71 4.36 7.85
C ALA A 203 -3.79 4.59 9.37
N ALA A 204 -4.99 4.85 9.90
CA ALA A 204 -5.22 5.09 11.32
C ALA A 204 -5.02 3.86 12.22
N ALA A 205 -5.03 2.64 11.66
CA ALA A 205 -4.80 1.42 12.44
C ALA A 205 -3.33 1.26 12.91
N ARG A 206 -2.42 2.10 12.44
CA ARG A 206 -0.99 2.08 12.77
C ARG A 206 -0.61 3.21 13.72
N ARG A 207 -1.25 3.23 14.90
CA ARG A 207 -1.02 4.24 15.96
C ARG A 207 0.10 3.86 16.93
N ASP A 208 1.03 3.02 16.52
CA ASP A 208 2.06 2.51 17.40
C ASP A 208 3.41 3.21 17.21
N ARG A 209 4.38 2.82 18.05
CA ARG A 209 5.79 3.25 18.02
C ARG A 209 6.53 2.99 16.71
N HIS A 210 5.87 2.33 15.73
CA HIS A 210 6.40 2.08 14.38
C HIS A 210 5.84 3.02 13.32
N ARG A 211 5.16 4.09 13.75
CA ARG A 211 4.53 5.11 12.91
C ARG A 211 5.48 5.66 11.86
N ASP A 212 6.70 6.04 12.25
CA ASP A 212 7.69 6.65 11.36
C ASP A 212 8.19 5.64 10.33
N ALA A 213 8.44 4.40 10.74
CA ALA A 213 8.79 3.31 9.82
C ALA A 213 7.64 3.00 8.84
N PHE A 214 6.39 3.10 9.28
CA PHE A 214 5.23 2.97 8.41
C PHE A 214 5.15 4.13 7.41
N GLY A 215 5.31 5.37 7.86
CA GLY A 215 5.35 6.55 7.00
C GLY A 215 6.46 6.49 5.96
N ALA A 216 7.66 6.11 6.36
CA ALA A 216 8.80 5.92 5.45
C ALA A 216 8.50 4.85 4.37
N ARG A 217 7.81 3.76 4.73
CA ARG A 217 7.36 2.75 3.75
C ARG A 217 6.35 3.30 2.75
N MET A 218 5.42 4.15 3.18
CA MET A 218 4.45 4.78 2.27
C MET A 218 5.16 5.65 1.23
N VAL A 219 6.13 6.46 1.66
CA VAL A 219 6.95 7.27 0.75
C VAL A 219 7.77 6.39 -0.19
N ALA A 220 8.43 5.37 0.33
CA ALA A 220 9.21 4.43 -0.47
C ALA A 220 8.35 3.67 -1.49
N GLU A 221 7.09 3.37 -1.16
CA GLU A 221 6.19 2.69 -2.09
C GLU A 221 5.81 3.58 -3.30
N LEU A 222 5.62 4.89 -3.09
CA LEU A 222 5.44 5.83 -4.20
C LEU A 222 6.68 5.89 -5.11
N GLN A 223 7.88 5.94 -4.52
CA GLN A 223 9.14 5.95 -5.27
C GLN A 223 9.32 4.67 -6.10
N ARG A 224 8.91 3.51 -5.55
CA ARG A 224 8.92 2.24 -6.29
C ARG A 224 8.01 2.26 -7.51
N LEU A 225 6.86 2.93 -7.44
CA LEU A 225 5.97 3.04 -8.60
C LEU A 225 6.66 3.77 -9.76
N GLU A 226 7.44 4.82 -9.50
CA GLU A 226 8.21 5.52 -10.54
C GLU A 226 9.38 4.67 -11.04
N THR A 227 10.20 4.17 -10.11
CA THR A 227 11.41 3.40 -10.45
C THR A 227 11.08 2.16 -11.25
N TYR A 228 10.05 1.39 -10.85
CA TYR A 228 9.69 0.15 -11.52
C TYR A 228 8.91 0.37 -12.82
N ALA A 229 8.24 1.51 -12.97
CA ALA A 229 7.69 1.90 -14.26
C ALA A 229 8.80 2.30 -15.24
N ALA A 230 9.82 3.01 -14.77
CA ALA A 230 10.97 3.37 -15.59
C ALA A 230 11.79 2.15 -16.06
N SER A 231 11.88 1.08 -15.25
CA SER A 231 12.49 -0.20 -15.65
C SER A 231 11.59 -1.08 -16.52
N GLY A 232 10.33 -0.72 -16.74
CA GLY A 232 9.38 -1.52 -17.52
C GLY A 232 8.80 -2.72 -16.78
N ASP A 233 8.95 -2.79 -15.47
CA ASP A 233 8.46 -3.90 -14.64
C ASP A 233 6.97 -3.77 -14.33
N ILE A 234 6.47 -2.54 -14.26
CA ILE A 234 5.07 -2.23 -13.97
C ILE A 234 4.50 -1.20 -14.96
N ALA A 235 3.20 -1.20 -15.14
CA ALA A 235 2.52 -0.15 -15.90
C ALA A 235 2.65 1.20 -15.18
N GLN A 236 2.90 2.26 -15.94
CA GLN A 236 3.07 3.61 -15.40
C GLN A 236 1.87 4.04 -14.56
N GLN A 237 2.16 4.63 -13.39
CA GLN A 237 1.17 5.16 -12.47
C GLN A 237 1.34 6.68 -12.36
N LEU A 238 0.29 7.41 -12.75
CA LEU A 238 0.28 8.86 -12.58
C LEU A 238 -0.04 9.19 -11.11
N VAL A 239 0.99 9.57 -10.37
CA VAL A 239 0.83 10.00 -8.97
C VAL A 239 0.42 11.47 -8.94
N PRO A 240 -0.74 11.83 -8.38
CA PRO A 240 -1.20 13.21 -8.34
C PRO A 240 -0.23 14.13 -7.57
N PRO A 241 -0.02 15.40 -8.00
CA PRO A 241 0.87 16.34 -7.30
C PRO A 241 0.59 16.49 -5.80
N PRO A 242 -0.68 16.51 -5.31
CA PRO A 242 -0.95 16.57 -3.88
C PRO A 242 -0.41 15.37 -3.09
N VAL A 243 -0.40 14.16 -3.68
CA VAL A 243 0.15 12.96 -3.05
C VAL A 243 1.66 13.07 -2.90
N TRP A 244 2.37 13.57 -3.92
CA TRP A 244 3.80 13.87 -3.84
C TRP A 244 4.11 14.95 -2.81
N THR A 245 3.27 15.99 -2.71
CA THR A 245 3.43 17.02 -1.69
C THR A 245 3.30 16.44 -0.29
N ALA A 246 2.27 15.62 -0.05
CA ALA A 246 2.10 14.92 1.22
C ALA A 246 3.30 14.02 1.54
N ALA A 247 3.84 13.30 0.56
CA ALA A 247 5.00 12.42 0.73
C ALA A 247 6.27 13.20 1.12
N ARG A 248 6.53 14.34 0.47
CA ARG A 248 7.68 15.21 0.83
C ARG A 248 7.53 15.78 2.24
N CYS A 249 6.33 16.24 2.60
CA CYS A 249 6.07 16.76 3.95
C CYS A 249 6.18 15.64 5.01
N LEU A 250 5.68 14.44 4.71
CA LEU A 250 5.79 13.30 5.62
C LEU A 250 7.26 12.90 5.83
N LYS A 251 8.04 12.85 4.74
CA LYS A 251 9.47 12.54 4.84
C LYS A 251 10.20 13.57 5.68
N ALA A 252 10.01 14.86 5.43
CA ALA A 252 10.63 15.94 6.21
C ALA A 252 10.22 15.86 7.70
N TRP A 253 8.95 15.56 7.97
CA TRP A 253 8.44 15.41 9.33
C TRP A 253 9.09 14.24 10.09
N ILE A 254 9.32 13.10 9.39
CA ILE A 254 10.03 11.94 9.95
C ILE A 254 11.50 12.27 10.20
N ASP A 255 12.17 12.89 9.22
CA ASP A 255 13.60 13.24 9.30
C ASP A 255 13.87 14.24 10.44
N ASP A 256 12.98 15.21 10.65
CA ASP A 256 13.06 16.23 11.74
C ASP A 256 12.76 15.64 13.13
N GLY A 257 11.97 14.58 13.22
CA GLY A 257 11.63 13.89 14.47
C GLY A 257 12.65 12.81 14.87
N ALA A 258 13.53 12.39 13.95
CA ALA A 258 14.62 11.49 14.28
C ALA A 258 15.57 12.16 15.29
N PRO A 259 15.89 11.55 16.46
CA PRO A 259 16.89 12.11 17.37
C PRO A 259 18.17 12.26 16.56
N SER A 260 18.73 13.47 16.55
CA SER A 260 20.04 13.74 15.97
C SER A 260 21.03 12.79 16.63
N GLY A 261 21.41 11.73 15.90
CA GLY A 261 22.35 10.72 16.37
C GLY A 261 23.64 11.42 16.75
N GLY A 262 23.84 11.60 18.05
CA GLY A 262 25.09 12.08 18.59
C GLY A 262 26.18 11.13 18.13
N ALA A 263 27.05 11.62 17.27
CA ALA A 263 28.35 11.01 17.05
C ALA A 263 29.05 10.87 18.40
N ARG A 264 29.31 9.64 18.80
CA ARG A 264 30.36 9.31 19.76
C ARG A 264 31.21 8.22 19.16
#